data_a804cd45b7385cf5a705d4450fcf4391
#
_entry.id   a804cd45b7385cf5a705d4450fcf4391
#
_cell.length_a   1.000
_cell.length_b   1.000
_cell.length_c   1.000
_cell.angle_alpha   90.00
_cell.angle_beta   90.00
_cell.angle_gamma   90.00
#
_symmetry.space_group_name_H-M   'P 1'
#
loop_
_entity.id
_entity.type
_entity.pdbx_description
1 polymer ?
#
loop_
_entity_poly.entity_id
_entity_poly.type
_entity_poly.pdbx_seq_one_letter_code
_entity_poly.pdbx_strand_id
1 'polypeptide(L)'
;MRKRIITLLTAAIAVLLMTGCAKQEPKTMRLLHWNIQNGMWDGQNDNYDRFVDFVRAQDPDVCVWCEAQSIWKTDSDEAMPKEDRYLVDNWGELAKRYGHEYWGIGGYRDSYPQVITSKYPIQYVAKITGDEQDVIVAHGAGWATIEVEGKTVNIVTLHTWPHGYAYRAEDREASKAEQGGDRYRAREVQYVCEHTIGTVEGAENQLWMMMGDFNSRSRVDNDQYKYADDDPRLLVHDYIKAHTPYIDVIKAQYPNEFKPTTGGKNSRIDYVYCTPALYDRVTFADVIWDEYTTPVRTDLSNFWRPSDHMPIVVDFDMSR
;
A
#
# COMPACT_ATOMS: atom_id res chain seq x y z
N MET A 1 73.33 -46.90 -39.26
CA MET A 1 72.88 -45.78 -38.36
C MET A 1 71.63 -45.17 -38.89
N ARG A 2 70.45 -45.48 -38.31
CA ARG A 2 69.18 -44.91 -38.74
C ARG A 2 68.77 -43.86 -37.72
N LYS A 3 68.71 -42.59 -38.14
CA LYS A 3 68.15 -41.51 -37.32
C LYS A 3 66.63 -41.56 -37.38
N ARG A 4 65.98 -41.71 -36.21
CA ARG A 4 64.51 -41.54 -36.09
C ARG A 4 64.21 -40.07 -35.80
N ILE A 5 63.45 -39.50 -36.69
CA ILE A 5 62.88 -38.14 -36.51
C ILE A 5 61.59 -38.33 -35.72
N ILE A 6 61.50 -37.70 -34.53
CA ILE A 6 60.31 -37.66 -33.71
C ILE A 6 59.59 -36.33 -34.07
N THR A 7 58.44 -36.46 -34.69
CA THR A 7 57.55 -35.33 -34.99
C THR A 7 56.65 -35.11 -33.80
N LEU A 8 56.81 -34.00 -33.10
CA LEU A 8 55.86 -33.53 -32.04
C LEU A 8 54.68 -32.90 -32.72
N LEU A 9 53.47 -33.49 -32.54
CA LEU A 9 52.18 -32.86 -32.85
C LEU A 9 51.75 -32.06 -31.63
N THR A 10 51.79 -30.75 -31.75
CA THR A 10 51.17 -29.82 -30.81
C THR A 10 49.68 -29.65 -31.17
N ALA A 11 48.79 -30.28 -30.40
CA ALA A 11 47.36 -30.03 -30.49
C ALA A 11 47.03 -28.76 -29.73
N ALA A 12 46.68 -27.71 -30.46
CA ALA A 12 46.13 -26.47 -29.90
C ALA A 12 44.64 -26.70 -29.55
N ILE A 13 44.32 -26.81 -28.26
CA ILE A 13 42.95 -26.82 -27.76
C ILE A 13 42.47 -25.37 -27.72
N ALA A 14 41.64 -24.97 -28.70
CA ALA A 14 40.89 -23.73 -28.64
C ALA A 14 39.72 -23.88 -27.67
N VAL A 15 39.88 -23.36 -26.45
CA VAL A 15 38.75 -23.22 -25.51
C VAL A 15 37.93 -22.04 -25.99
N LEU A 16 36.79 -22.31 -26.64
CA LEU A 16 35.77 -21.33 -26.90
C LEU A 16 35.11 -20.97 -25.57
N LEU A 17 35.50 -19.84 -24.97
CA LEU A 17 34.75 -19.21 -23.91
C LEU A 17 33.43 -18.67 -24.52
N MET A 18 32.40 -19.48 -24.50
CA MET A 18 31.03 -18.98 -24.68
C MET A 18 30.69 -18.19 -23.43
N THR A 19 30.94 -16.89 -23.42
CA THR A 19 30.31 -15.96 -22.53
C THR A 19 28.83 -15.87 -22.94
N GLY A 20 28.04 -16.84 -22.49
CA GLY A 20 26.60 -16.71 -22.53
C GLY A 20 26.25 -15.47 -21.73
N CYS A 21 25.74 -14.42 -22.40
CA CYS A 21 25.00 -13.35 -21.75
C CYS A 21 23.80 -14.03 -21.08
N ALA A 22 23.93 -14.46 -19.84
CA ALA A 22 22.78 -14.82 -19.03
C ALA A 22 21.92 -13.55 -19.02
N LYS A 23 20.76 -13.60 -19.66
CA LYS A 23 19.75 -12.57 -19.45
C LYS A 23 19.55 -12.52 -17.94
N GLN A 24 20.00 -11.43 -17.34
CA GLN A 24 19.73 -11.17 -15.95
C GLN A 24 18.20 -11.11 -15.84
N GLU A 25 17.62 -11.97 -15.02
CA GLU A 25 16.17 -11.95 -14.76
C GLU A 25 15.80 -10.54 -14.33
N PRO A 26 14.71 -9.98 -14.85
CA PRO A 26 14.29 -8.64 -14.46
C PRO A 26 14.10 -8.62 -12.93
N LYS A 27 14.80 -7.71 -12.28
CA LYS A 27 14.66 -7.53 -10.84
C LYS A 27 13.35 -6.80 -10.59
N THR A 28 12.37 -7.51 -10.08
CA THR A 28 11.05 -6.99 -9.75
C THR A 28 10.99 -6.57 -8.29
N MET A 29 10.21 -5.52 -8.00
CA MET A 29 9.76 -5.21 -6.66
C MET A 29 8.23 -5.37 -6.64
N ARG A 30 7.72 -6.21 -5.76
CA ARG A 30 6.28 -6.39 -5.55
C ARG A 30 5.82 -5.66 -4.31
N LEU A 31 4.83 -4.77 -4.50
CA LEU A 31 4.07 -4.12 -3.45
C LEU A 31 2.77 -4.89 -3.18
N LEU A 32 2.44 -5.07 -1.91
CA LEU A 32 1.10 -5.49 -1.43
C LEU A 32 0.57 -4.41 -0.49
N HIS A 33 -0.58 -3.83 -0.81
CA HIS A 33 -1.31 -2.91 0.07
C HIS A 33 -2.65 -3.52 0.48
N TRP A 34 -3.00 -3.41 1.78
CA TRP A 34 -4.27 -3.90 2.29
C TRP A 34 -4.70 -3.19 3.57
N ASN A 35 -5.93 -2.71 3.63
CA ASN A 35 -6.59 -2.40 4.89
C ASN A 35 -7.09 -3.72 5.52
N ILE A 36 -6.53 -4.08 6.66
CA ILE A 36 -6.73 -5.38 7.31
C ILE A 36 -7.76 -5.34 8.44
N GLN A 37 -8.62 -4.36 8.43
CA GLN A 37 -9.73 -4.18 9.36
C GLN A 37 -9.39 -4.53 10.81
N ASN A 38 -8.95 -3.52 11.57
CA ASN A 38 -8.58 -3.67 12.99
C ASN A 38 -7.56 -4.80 13.28
N GLY A 39 -6.56 -4.97 12.38
CA GLY A 39 -5.53 -5.99 12.52
C GLY A 39 -6.07 -7.41 12.36
N MET A 40 -7.23 -7.58 11.71
CA MET A 40 -7.87 -8.90 11.48
C MET A 40 -8.00 -9.75 12.75
N TRP A 41 -8.23 -9.12 13.89
CA TRP A 41 -8.23 -9.82 15.18
C TRP A 41 -9.36 -10.84 15.31
N ASP A 42 -10.47 -10.67 14.57
CA ASP A 42 -11.53 -11.67 14.55
C ASP A 42 -11.13 -12.87 13.67
N GLY A 43 -11.36 -14.06 14.19
CA GLY A 43 -11.07 -15.30 13.47
C GLY A 43 -9.59 -15.68 13.38
N GLN A 44 -8.71 -15.09 14.19
CA GLN A 44 -7.28 -15.40 14.23
C GLN A 44 -6.92 -16.50 15.25
N ASN A 45 -7.81 -17.46 15.47
CA ASN A 45 -7.56 -18.61 16.33
C ASN A 45 -6.41 -19.51 15.83
N ASP A 46 -6.01 -19.35 14.59
CA ASP A 46 -4.87 -19.99 13.94
C ASP A 46 -3.56 -19.18 14.09
N ASN A 47 -3.53 -18.18 14.96
CA ASN A 47 -2.37 -17.31 15.14
C ASN A 47 -1.89 -16.66 13.82
N TYR A 48 -2.80 -16.20 12.99
CA TYR A 48 -2.52 -15.58 11.69
C TYR A 48 -1.87 -16.52 10.64
N ASP A 49 -1.90 -17.84 10.81
CA ASP A 49 -1.25 -18.78 9.87
C ASP A 49 -1.80 -18.59 8.44
N ARG A 50 -3.10 -18.50 8.25
CA ARG A 50 -3.72 -18.28 6.94
C ARG A 50 -3.32 -16.94 6.30
N PHE A 51 -3.24 -15.88 7.12
CA PHE A 51 -2.74 -14.59 6.66
C PHE A 51 -1.28 -14.68 6.20
N VAL A 52 -0.44 -15.31 7.00
CA VAL A 52 0.97 -15.53 6.67
C VAL A 52 1.12 -16.34 5.38
N ASP A 53 0.34 -17.40 5.23
CA ASP A 53 0.37 -18.25 4.03
C ASP A 53 -0.09 -17.48 2.79
N PHE A 54 -1.12 -16.64 2.90
CA PHE A 54 -1.55 -15.75 1.82
C PHE A 54 -0.44 -14.78 1.43
N VAL A 55 0.15 -14.06 2.40
CA VAL A 55 1.22 -13.10 2.12
C VAL A 55 2.43 -13.79 1.50
N ARG A 56 2.82 -14.97 1.99
CA ARG A 56 3.90 -15.79 1.39
C ARG A 56 3.59 -16.17 -0.04
N ALA A 57 2.35 -16.57 -0.33
CA ALA A 57 1.95 -16.95 -1.69
C ALA A 57 2.00 -15.76 -2.67
N GLN A 58 1.76 -14.54 -2.18
CA GLN A 58 1.93 -13.32 -2.98
C GLN A 58 3.41 -12.92 -3.13
N ASP A 59 4.29 -13.36 -2.23
CA ASP A 59 5.73 -13.06 -2.18
C ASP A 59 6.07 -11.57 -2.36
N PRO A 60 5.45 -10.65 -1.61
CA PRO A 60 5.73 -9.22 -1.74
C PRO A 60 7.13 -8.88 -1.23
N ASP A 61 7.71 -7.81 -1.77
CA ASP A 61 8.95 -7.23 -1.28
C ASP A 61 8.69 -6.12 -0.26
N VAL A 62 7.52 -5.47 -0.40
CA VAL A 62 7.04 -4.41 0.48
C VAL A 62 5.55 -4.61 0.72
N CYS A 63 5.13 -4.51 1.97
CA CYS A 63 3.72 -4.43 2.33
C CYS A 63 3.40 -3.12 3.03
N VAL A 64 2.20 -2.60 2.76
CA VAL A 64 1.62 -1.47 3.50
C VAL A 64 0.25 -1.87 4.01
N TRP A 65 0.12 -1.90 5.31
CA TRP A 65 -1.07 -2.30 6.04
C TRP A 65 -1.77 -1.08 6.63
N CYS A 66 -3.07 -0.90 6.38
CA CYS A 66 -3.92 0.03 7.11
C CYS A 66 -4.72 -0.71 8.18
N GLU A 67 -5.12 0.01 9.23
CA GLU A 67 -5.76 -0.56 10.43
C GLU A 67 -4.95 -1.71 11.04
N ALA A 68 -3.65 -1.51 11.10
CA ALA A 68 -2.68 -2.55 11.48
C ALA A 68 -2.59 -2.81 12.97
N GLN A 69 -3.67 -2.57 13.71
CA GLN A 69 -3.80 -2.81 15.15
C GLN A 69 -5.22 -3.15 15.52
N SER A 70 -5.42 -4.22 16.30
CA SER A 70 -6.71 -4.53 16.91
C SER A 70 -6.94 -3.66 18.13
N ILE A 71 -8.11 -3.03 18.22
CA ILE A 71 -8.51 -2.18 19.34
C ILE A 71 -9.86 -2.56 19.95
N TRP A 72 -10.62 -3.43 19.28
CA TRP A 72 -11.98 -3.82 19.68
C TRP A 72 -12.04 -5.29 20.08
N LYS A 73 -12.92 -5.61 21.02
CA LYS A 73 -13.28 -6.99 21.36
C LYS A 73 -14.34 -7.53 20.41
N THR A 74 -14.36 -8.85 20.26
CA THR A 74 -15.20 -9.56 19.30
C THR A 74 -16.69 -9.31 19.45
N ASP A 75 -17.21 -9.13 20.62
CA ASP A 75 -18.64 -9.06 20.94
C ASP A 75 -19.07 -7.82 21.70
N SER A 76 -18.21 -6.81 21.74
CA SER A 76 -18.50 -5.55 22.42
C SER A 76 -17.86 -4.35 21.71
N ASP A 77 -18.43 -3.17 21.92
CA ASP A 77 -17.85 -1.89 21.49
C ASP A 77 -16.72 -1.41 22.43
N GLU A 78 -16.35 -2.20 23.43
CA GLU A 78 -15.26 -1.89 24.33
C GLU A 78 -13.91 -2.09 23.65
N ALA A 79 -13.01 -1.14 23.84
CA ALA A 79 -11.63 -1.27 23.36
C ALA A 79 -10.95 -2.48 24.00
N MET A 80 -10.28 -3.28 23.19
CA MET A 80 -9.48 -4.41 23.65
C MET A 80 -8.40 -3.91 24.63
N PRO A 81 -8.14 -4.62 25.76
CA PRO A 81 -7.00 -4.31 26.63
C PRO A 81 -5.70 -4.25 25.83
N LYS A 82 -4.79 -3.35 26.23
CA LYS A 82 -3.55 -3.11 25.48
C LYS A 82 -2.70 -4.37 25.33
N GLU A 83 -2.66 -5.20 26.34
CA GLU A 83 -1.94 -6.48 26.37
C GLU A 83 -2.53 -7.54 25.44
N ASP A 84 -3.82 -7.42 25.12
CA ASP A 84 -4.51 -8.37 24.24
C ASP A 84 -4.54 -7.92 22.76
N ARG A 85 -4.03 -6.71 22.48
CA ARG A 85 -4.00 -6.17 21.11
C ARG A 85 -2.88 -6.81 20.32
N TYR A 86 -3.12 -7.00 19.03
CA TYR A 86 -2.04 -7.25 18.09
C TYR A 86 -1.37 -5.92 17.77
N LEU A 87 -0.46 -5.51 18.65
CA LEU A 87 0.15 -4.18 18.62
C LEU A 87 1.17 -4.06 17.50
N VAL A 88 1.47 -2.82 17.13
CA VAL A 88 2.53 -2.49 16.18
C VAL A 88 3.87 -3.12 16.56
N ASP A 89 4.20 -3.22 17.82
CA ASP A 89 5.43 -3.87 18.31
C ASP A 89 5.53 -5.36 17.94
N ASN A 90 4.40 -6.02 17.72
CA ASN A 90 4.37 -7.43 17.32
C ASN A 90 4.56 -7.63 15.81
N TRP A 91 4.50 -6.58 15.02
CA TRP A 91 4.61 -6.67 13.57
C TRP A 91 5.96 -7.21 13.10
N GLY A 92 7.04 -6.93 13.83
CA GLY A 92 8.36 -7.48 13.51
C GLY A 92 8.41 -9.00 13.53
N GLU A 93 7.69 -9.64 14.47
CA GLU A 93 7.61 -11.11 14.55
C GLU A 93 6.69 -11.68 13.46
N LEU A 94 5.54 -11.06 13.26
CA LEU A 94 4.61 -11.46 12.20
C LEU A 94 5.23 -11.32 10.82
N ALA A 95 5.91 -10.20 10.57
CA ALA A 95 6.57 -9.91 9.29
C ALA A 95 7.64 -10.95 8.93
N LYS A 96 8.46 -11.39 9.89
CA LYS A 96 9.46 -12.44 9.69
C LYS A 96 8.83 -13.76 9.26
N ARG A 97 7.62 -14.07 9.70
CA ARG A 97 6.92 -15.29 9.31
C ARG A 97 6.63 -15.36 7.81
N TYR A 98 6.47 -14.22 7.12
CA TYR A 98 6.29 -14.16 5.67
C TYR A 98 7.51 -13.59 4.93
N GLY A 99 8.66 -13.49 5.60
CA GLY A 99 9.95 -13.21 4.95
C GLY A 99 10.37 -11.74 4.95
N HIS A 100 9.74 -10.85 5.75
CA HIS A 100 10.15 -9.46 5.88
C HIS A 100 10.97 -9.24 7.15
N GLU A 101 12.23 -8.81 6.98
CA GLU A 101 13.14 -8.54 8.08
C GLU A 101 12.96 -7.15 8.68
N TYR A 102 12.40 -6.20 7.90
CA TYR A 102 12.26 -4.81 8.30
C TYR A 102 10.80 -4.44 8.43
N TRP A 103 10.49 -3.61 9.43
CA TRP A 103 9.15 -3.10 9.66
C TRP A 103 9.20 -1.74 10.32
N GLY A 104 8.12 -0.98 10.22
CA GLY A 104 7.97 0.29 10.90
C GLY A 104 6.58 0.88 10.73
N ILE A 105 6.29 1.88 11.53
CA ILE A 105 5.02 2.59 11.50
C ILE A 105 5.08 3.61 10.36
N GLY A 106 4.27 3.42 9.33
CA GLY A 106 4.14 4.35 8.21
C GLY A 106 3.48 5.65 8.66
N GLY A 107 2.22 5.58 9.07
CA GLY A 107 1.49 6.68 9.68
C GLY A 107 0.89 6.24 11.01
N TYR A 108 0.93 7.11 12.00
CA TYR A 108 0.39 6.83 13.31
C TYR A 108 0.08 8.13 14.05
N ARG A 109 -1.16 8.30 14.41
CA ARG A 109 -1.61 9.36 15.28
C ARG A 109 -2.53 8.83 16.39
N ASP A 110 -3.33 7.84 16.08
CA ASP A 110 -4.27 7.20 17.00
C ASP A 110 -4.13 5.67 16.99
N SER A 111 -5.22 4.96 17.22
CA SER A 111 -5.25 3.50 17.30
C SER A 111 -5.37 2.79 15.93
N TYR A 112 -5.25 3.51 14.81
CA TYR A 112 -5.36 2.95 13.45
C TYR A 112 -4.09 3.18 12.63
N PRO A 113 -2.94 2.65 13.06
CA PRO A 113 -1.67 2.88 12.40
C PRO A 113 -1.63 2.25 11.01
N GLN A 114 -0.84 2.87 10.13
CA GLN A 114 -0.34 2.21 8.94
C GLN A 114 1.04 1.61 9.27
N VAL A 115 1.26 0.37 8.87
CA VAL A 115 2.53 -0.33 9.07
C VAL A 115 3.13 -0.69 7.72
N ILE A 116 4.43 -0.43 7.57
CA ILE A 116 5.22 -0.90 6.44
C ILE A 116 6.02 -2.10 6.90
N THR A 117 6.02 -3.19 6.12
CA THR A 117 6.97 -4.30 6.27
C THR A 117 7.71 -4.52 4.97
N SER A 118 8.98 -4.92 5.01
CA SER A 118 9.83 -4.95 3.83
C SER A 118 10.95 -5.98 3.93
N LYS A 119 11.36 -6.52 2.78
CA LYS A 119 12.63 -7.24 2.62
C LYS A 119 13.83 -6.27 2.62
N TYR A 120 13.59 -4.97 2.36
CA TYR A 120 14.61 -3.92 2.31
C TYR A 120 14.62 -3.08 3.59
N PRO A 121 15.78 -2.55 4.03
CA PRO A 121 15.84 -1.61 5.14
C PRO A 121 14.95 -0.40 4.91
N ILE A 122 14.14 -0.06 5.93
CA ILE A 122 13.21 1.08 5.91
C ILE A 122 13.85 2.26 6.63
N GLN A 123 13.85 3.43 5.97
CA GLN A 123 14.26 4.69 6.58
C GLN A 123 13.04 5.59 6.71
N TYR A 124 12.84 6.18 7.88
CA TYR A 124 11.76 7.14 8.09
C TYR A 124 12.26 8.56 7.85
N VAL A 125 11.56 9.27 6.97
CA VAL A 125 11.82 10.68 6.69
C VAL A 125 10.92 11.57 7.53
N ALA A 126 9.62 11.29 7.55
CA ALA A 126 8.66 12.10 8.29
C ALA A 126 7.43 11.30 8.75
N LYS A 127 6.84 11.73 9.87
CA LYS A 127 5.45 11.45 10.26
C LYS A 127 4.64 12.71 10.07
N ILE A 128 3.49 12.60 9.43
CA ILE A 128 2.65 13.73 9.05
C ILE A 128 1.34 13.61 9.84
N THR A 129 1.21 14.40 10.88
CA THR A 129 0.04 14.37 11.78
C THR A 129 -0.81 15.63 11.70
N GLY A 130 -0.25 16.75 11.25
CA GLY A 130 -0.94 18.03 11.16
C GLY A 130 -1.25 18.67 12.53
N ASP A 131 -0.70 18.18 13.63
CA ASP A 131 -1.05 18.64 14.98
C ASP A 131 -0.71 20.11 15.25
N GLU A 132 0.20 20.69 14.48
CA GLU A 132 0.63 22.08 14.58
C GLU A 132 -0.11 23.01 13.62
N GLN A 133 -1.06 22.47 12.84
CA GLN A 133 -1.81 23.20 11.82
C GLN A 133 -3.31 23.11 12.09
N ASP A 134 -4.10 23.87 11.34
CA ASP A 134 -5.57 23.79 11.38
C ASP A 134 -6.12 22.45 10.85
N VAL A 135 -5.29 21.65 10.22
CA VAL A 135 -5.64 20.32 9.71
C VAL A 135 -4.95 19.26 10.53
N ILE A 136 -5.74 18.36 11.08
CA ILE A 136 -5.25 17.14 11.71
C ILE A 136 -5.42 16.00 10.73
N VAL A 137 -4.36 15.24 10.45
CA VAL A 137 -4.47 13.97 9.73
C VAL A 137 -4.93 12.92 10.74
N ALA A 138 -6.20 12.52 10.68
CA ALA A 138 -6.91 11.85 11.78
C ALA A 138 -6.21 10.57 12.25
N HIS A 139 -5.78 9.71 11.33
CA HIS A 139 -5.03 8.50 11.65
C HIS A 139 -3.51 8.66 11.39
N GLY A 140 -3.07 9.85 11.02
CA GLY A 140 -1.70 10.12 10.62
C GLY A 140 -1.37 9.62 9.21
N ALA A 141 -0.26 10.10 8.69
CA ALA A 141 0.37 9.61 7.48
C ALA A 141 1.88 9.49 7.71
N GLY A 142 2.57 8.78 6.85
CA GLY A 142 4.01 8.59 6.95
C GLY A 142 4.69 8.72 5.60
N TRP A 143 5.94 9.19 5.62
CA TRP A 143 6.85 9.16 4.49
C TRP A 143 8.10 8.39 4.88
N ALA A 144 8.37 7.30 4.18
CA ALA A 144 9.54 6.45 4.36
C ALA A 144 10.24 6.22 3.03
N THR A 145 11.49 5.76 3.08
CA THR A 145 12.23 5.33 1.90
C THR A 145 12.80 3.94 2.06
N ILE A 146 12.97 3.27 0.93
CA ILE A 146 13.74 2.03 0.80
C ILE A 146 14.69 2.16 -0.40
N GLU A 147 15.79 1.41 -0.38
CA GLU A 147 16.70 1.30 -1.52
C GLU A 147 16.48 -0.02 -2.24
N VAL A 148 16.11 0.04 -3.51
CA VAL A 148 15.90 -1.14 -4.38
C VAL A 148 16.78 -1.01 -5.61
N GLU A 149 17.72 -1.94 -5.80
CA GLU A 149 18.66 -1.91 -6.93
C GLU A 149 19.40 -0.56 -7.09
N GLY A 150 19.81 0.01 -5.97
CA GLY A 150 20.49 1.32 -5.93
C GLY A 150 19.61 2.52 -6.29
N LYS A 151 18.29 2.35 -6.24
CA LYS A 151 17.32 3.42 -6.47
C LYS A 151 16.50 3.66 -5.22
N THR A 152 16.40 4.90 -4.80
CA THR A 152 15.54 5.31 -3.69
C THR A 152 14.08 5.29 -4.12
N VAL A 153 13.25 4.52 -3.42
CA VAL A 153 11.80 4.49 -3.57
C VAL A 153 11.16 5.17 -2.37
N ASN A 154 10.38 6.21 -2.63
CA ASN A 154 9.63 6.96 -1.61
C ASN A 154 8.25 6.33 -1.43
N ILE A 155 7.89 6.06 -0.18
CA ILE A 155 6.64 5.40 0.20
C ILE A 155 5.87 6.35 1.11
N VAL A 156 4.70 6.83 0.65
CA VAL A 156 3.76 7.60 1.46
C VAL A 156 2.59 6.71 1.82
N THR A 157 2.34 6.56 3.12
CA THR A 157 1.20 5.80 3.64
C THR A 157 0.19 6.74 4.25
N LEU A 158 -1.09 6.45 4.09
CA LEU A 158 -2.14 7.20 4.75
C LEU A 158 -3.38 6.34 5.01
N HIS A 159 -4.18 6.79 5.97
CA HIS A 159 -5.54 6.32 6.21
C HIS A 159 -6.35 7.55 6.61
N THR A 160 -7.28 7.97 5.78
CA THR A 160 -8.06 9.20 6.03
C THR A 160 -9.26 8.95 6.93
N TRP A 161 -9.85 10.02 7.45
CA TRP A 161 -11.01 9.98 8.33
C TRP A 161 -12.19 9.19 7.73
N PRO A 162 -12.73 8.13 8.39
CA PRO A 162 -13.70 7.23 7.76
C PRO A 162 -15.15 7.71 7.81
N HIS A 163 -15.47 8.68 8.68
CA HIS A 163 -16.86 9.06 8.93
C HIS A 163 -17.40 10.11 7.96
N GLY A 164 -18.74 10.16 7.82
CA GLY A 164 -19.42 11.16 6.99
C GLY A 164 -19.42 12.59 7.56
N TYR A 165 -19.09 12.76 8.85
CA TYR A 165 -18.89 14.06 9.50
C TYR A 165 -17.42 14.42 9.60
N ALA A 166 -17.10 15.70 9.69
CA ALA A 166 -15.71 16.15 9.85
C ALA A 166 -15.13 15.71 11.20
N TYR A 167 -13.82 15.47 11.22
CA TYR A 167 -13.10 15.13 12.45
C TYR A 167 -13.30 16.21 13.51
N ARG A 168 -13.67 15.81 14.73
CA ARG A 168 -13.99 16.71 15.85
C ARG A 168 -15.18 17.67 15.61
N ALA A 169 -16.09 17.34 14.69
CA ALA A 169 -17.32 18.12 14.50
C ALA A 169 -18.14 18.16 15.81
N GLU A 170 -18.51 19.35 16.25
CA GLU A 170 -19.37 19.57 17.42
C GLU A 170 -20.78 19.02 17.18
N ASP A 171 -21.37 19.35 16.02
CA ASP A 171 -22.62 18.78 15.53
C ASP A 171 -22.35 17.81 14.38
N ARG A 172 -22.35 16.52 14.70
CA ARG A 172 -22.07 15.47 13.73
C ARG A 172 -23.16 15.31 12.67
N GLU A 173 -24.43 15.53 13.03
CA GLU A 173 -25.54 15.38 12.09
C GLU A 173 -25.58 16.56 11.10
N ALA A 174 -25.39 17.78 11.56
CA ALA A 174 -25.23 18.93 10.68
C ALA A 174 -24.01 18.75 9.75
N SER A 175 -22.88 18.31 10.29
CA SER A 175 -21.68 18.06 9.50
C SER A 175 -21.88 16.96 8.44
N LYS A 176 -22.62 15.89 8.73
CA LYS A 176 -22.97 14.86 7.73
C LYS A 176 -23.85 15.43 6.62
N ALA A 177 -24.83 16.25 6.98
CA ALA A 177 -25.73 16.86 6.00
C ALA A 177 -24.99 17.75 4.99
N GLU A 178 -23.85 18.33 5.40
CA GLU A 178 -22.97 19.15 4.57
C GLU A 178 -21.82 18.36 3.93
N GLN A 179 -21.83 17.02 4.05
CA GLN A 179 -20.73 16.14 3.61
C GLN A 179 -19.37 16.55 4.21
N GLY A 180 -19.39 16.90 5.49
CA GLY A 180 -18.23 17.42 6.21
C GLY A 180 -17.06 16.43 6.25
N GLY A 181 -17.34 15.13 6.32
CA GLY A 181 -16.31 14.09 6.28
C GLY A 181 -15.55 14.08 4.96
N ASP A 182 -16.23 14.20 3.82
CA ASP A 182 -15.60 14.22 2.49
C ASP A 182 -14.73 15.45 2.30
N ARG A 183 -15.23 16.62 2.72
CA ARG A 183 -14.45 17.86 2.71
C ARG A 183 -13.25 17.79 3.64
N TYR A 184 -13.39 17.11 4.77
CA TYR A 184 -12.29 16.93 5.72
C TYR A 184 -11.18 16.04 5.12
N ARG A 185 -11.54 14.89 4.53
CA ARG A 185 -10.59 13.99 3.83
C ARG A 185 -9.81 14.72 2.72
N ALA A 186 -10.47 15.60 1.97
CA ALA A 186 -9.79 16.40 0.95
C ALA A 186 -8.67 17.27 1.56
N ARG A 187 -8.92 17.89 2.74
CA ARG A 187 -7.92 18.68 3.47
C ARG A 187 -6.79 17.81 4.01
N GLU A 188 -7.10 16.61 4.55
CA GLU A 188 -6.08 15.66 5.01
C GLU A 188 -5.13 15.31 3.86
N VAL A 189 -5.67 14.91 2.71
CA VAL A 189 -4.87 14.50 1.55
C VAL A 189 -4.08 15.68 0.98
N GLN A 190 -4.68 16.86 0.90
CA GLN A 190 -3.97 18.09 0.53
C GLN A 190 -2.76 18.28 1.45
N TYR A 191 -2.97 18.27 2.76
CA TYR A 191 -1.90 18.44 3.75
C TYR A 191 -0.79 17.38 3.59
N VAL A 192 -1.16 16.11 3.43
CA VAL A 192 -0.18 15.02 3.21
C VAL A 192 0.62 15.25 1.94
N CYS A 193 -0.02 15.59 0.81
CA CYS A 193 0.68 15.85 -0.44
C CYS A 193 1.62 17.05 -0.35
N GLU A 194 1.19 18.15 0.29
CA GLU A 194 2.00 19.35 0.49
C GLU A 194 3.23 19.11 1.37
N HIS A 195 3.14 18.16 2.34
CA HIS A 195 4.23 17.83 3.28
C HIS A 195 5.03 16.59 2.88
N THR A 196 4.75 16.01 1.72
CA THR A 196 5.51 14.89 1.14
C THR A 196 6.02 15.24 -0.24
N ILE A 197 5.38 14.77 -1.28
CA ILE A 197 5.80 14.97 -2.67
C ILE A 197 5.91 16.46 -3.05
N GLY A 198 5.06 17.31 -2.49
CA GLY A 198 5.06 18.75 -2.71
C GLY A 198 6.29 19.50 -2.15
N THR A 199 7.06 18.85 -1.26
CA THR A 199 8.30 19.44 -0.73
C THR A 199 9.52 19.20 -1.61
N VAL A 200 9.39 18.40 -2.68
CA VAL A 200 10.50 17.93 -3.50
C VAL A 200 10.34 18.43 -4.93
N GLU A 201 11.28 19.26 -5.38
CA GLU A 201 11.33 19.72 -6.77
C GLU A 201 11.67 18.55 -7.70
N GLY A 202 10.96 18.43 -8.83
CA GLY A 202 11.20 17.38 -9.82
C GLY A 202 10.78 15.98 -9.33
N ALA A 203 9.90 15.89 -8.34
CA ALA A 203 9.43 14.62 -7.78
C ALA A 203 8.77 13.69 -8.82
N GLU A 204 8.23 14.23 -9.91
CA GLU A 204 7.69 13.47 -11.04
C GLU A 204 8.73 12.56 -11.72
N ASN A 205 10.01 12.91 -11.61
CA ASN A 205 11.14 12.16 -12.15
C ASN A 205 11.77 11.19 -11.12
N GLN A 206 11.26 11.18 -9.91
CA GLN A 206 11.70 10.31 -8.82
C GLN A 206 10.69 9.17 -8.59
N LEU A 207 11.11 8.12 -7.90
CA LEU A 207 10.26 6.96 -7.65
C LEU A 207 9.45 7.20 -6.37
N TRP A 208 8.21 7.66 -6.52
CA TRP A 208 7.27 7.88 -5.43
C TRP A 208 6.05 7.01 -5.58
N MET A 209 5.59 6.45 -4.48
CA MET A 209 4.27 5.84 -4.35
C MET A 209 3.54 6.40 -3.13
N MET A 210 2.23 6.57 -3.26
CA MET A 210 1.33 6.91 -2.18
C MET A 210 0.19 5.90 -2.16
N MET A 211 -0.07 5.29 -1.01
CA MET A 211 -1.12 4.29 -0.89
C MET A 211 -1.80 4.34 0.47
N GLY A 212 -3.01 3.80 0.51
CA GLY A 212 -3.80 3.73 1.73
C GLY A 212 -5.28 3.54 1.47
N ASP A 213 -6.04 3.54 2.56
CA ASP A 213 -7.48 3.72 2.55
C ASP A 213 -7.80 5.22 2.57
N PHE A 214 -8.26 5.73 1.44
CA PHE A 214 -8.63 7.13 1.28
C PHE A 214 -10.06 7.42 1.75
N ASN A 215 -10.83 6.41 2.11
CA ASN A 215 -12.25 6.53 2.47
C ASN A 215 -13.05 7.42 1.51
N SER A 216 -12.60 7.56 0.28
CA SER A 216 -13.10 8.49 -0.73
C SER A 216 -13.17 7.84 -2.11
N ARG A 217 -14.00 8.40 -2.98
CA ARG A 217 -14.26 7.87 -4.30
C ARG A 217 -13.71 8.78 -5.38
N SER A 218 -13.19 8.20 -6.47
CA SER A 218 -12.59 8.96 -7.55
C SER A 218 -13.58 9.26 -8.67
N ARG A 219 -13.47 10.44 -9.25
CA ARG A 219 -14.20 10.86 -10.46
C ARG A 219 -13.97 9.94 -11.64
N VAL A 220 -12.82 9.27 -11.72
CA VAL A 220 -12.54 8.34 -12.82
C VAL A 220 -13.43 7.10 -12.82
N ASP A 221 -14.13 6.84 -11.71
CA ASP A 221 -15.11 5.76 -11.56
C ASP A 221 -16.55 6.30 -11.40
N ASN A 222 -16.79 7.58 -11.72
CA ASN A 222 -18.10 8.20 -11.50
C ASN A 222 -19.19 7.65 -12.41
N ASP A 223 -18.85 6.93 -13.45
CA ASP A 223 -19.81 6.13 -14.23
C ASP A 223 -20.50 5.05 -13.38
N GLN A 224 -19.84 4.57 -12.30
CA GLN A 224 -20.41 3.63 -11.33
C GLN A 224 -21.21 4.37 -10.24
N TYR A 225 -20.70 5.49 -9.74
CA TYR A 225 -21.27 6.18 -8.57
C TYR A 225 -22.42 7.13 -8.93
N LYS A 226 -22.39 7.73 -10.12
CA LYS A 226 -23.40 8.69 -10.61
C LYS A 226 -23.55 9.92 -9.71
N TYR A 227 -22.45 10.38 -9.12
CA TYR A 227 -22.45 11.62 -8.33
C TYR A 227 -22.52 12.85 -9.24
N ALA A 228 -23.05 13.97 -8.70
CA ALA A 228 -22.96 15.26 -9.35
C ALA A 228 -21.51 15.72 -9.54
N ASP A 229 -21.26 16.59 -10.52
CA ASP A 229 -19.89 17.01 -10.83
C ASP A 229 -19.22 17.81 -9.69
N ASP A 230 -20.00 18.47 -8.86
CA ASP A 230 -19.55 19.24 -7.70
C ASP A 230 -19.66 18.48 -6.36
N ASP A 231 -19.88 17.15 -6.42
CA ASP A 231 -20.07 16.32 -5.23
C ASP A 231 -18.78 16.26 -4.40
N PRO A 232 -18.80 16.62 -3.11
CA PRO A 232 -17.64 16.60 -2.23
C PRO A 232 -16.95 15.25 -2.09
N ARG A 233 -17.65 14.14 -2.35
CA ARG A 233 -17.07 12.78 -2.35
C ARG A 233 -15.97 12.59 -3.40
N LEU A 234 -15.87 13.48 -4.38
CA LEU A 234 -14.86 13.44 -5.46
C LEU A 234 -13.61 14.29 -5.17
N LEU A 235 -13.67 15.18 -4.18
CA LEU A 235 -12.66 16.22 -3.93
C LEU A 235 -11.26 15.67 -3.67
N VAL A 236 -11.13 14.55 -2.96
CA VAL A 236 -9.84 13.94 -2.62
C VAL A 236 -9.03 13.65 -3.87
N HIS A 237 -9.60 12.90 -4.79
CA HIS A 237 -8.90 12.43 -5.98
C HIS A 237 -8.83 13.52 -7.07
N ASP A 238 -9.76 14.46 -7.06
CA ASP A 238 -9.66 15.65 -7.90
C ASP A 238 -8.47 16.52 -7.49
N TYR A 239 -8.22 16.68 -6.17
CA TYR A 239 -7.03 17.37 -5.68
C TYR A 239 -5.75 16.67 -6.12
N ILE A 240 -5.64 15.36 -5.88
CA ILE A 240 -4.45 14.57 -6.27
C ILE A 240 -4.15 14.75 -7.77
N LYS A 241 -5.18 14.61 -8.61
CA LYS A 241 -5.03 14.73 -10.05
C LYS A 241 -4.61 16.13 -10.51
N ALA A 242 -5.11 17.18 -9.83
CA ALA A 242 -4.87 18.56 -10.24
C ALA A 242 -3.54 19.11 -9.71
N HIS A 243 -3.04 18.62 -8.57
CA HIS A 243 -1.94 19.25 -7.83
C HIS A 243 -0.73 18.34 -7.61
N THR A 244 -0.77 17.11 -8.08
CA THR A 244 0.36 16.17 -7.94
C THR A 244 0.64 15.45 -9.27
N PRO A 245 1.85 14.91 -9.47
CA PRO A 245 2.14 14.08 -10.63
C PRO A 245 1.63 12.63 -10.50
N TYR A 246 0.91 12.29 -9.45
CA TYR A 246 0.49 10.93 -9.19
C TYR A 246 -0.49 10.37 -10.22
N ILE A 247 -0.25 9.14 -10.63
CA ILE A 247 -1.07 8.32 -11.52
C ILE A 247 -1.74 7.24 -10.67
N ASP A 248 -3.06 7.11 -10.77
CA ASP A 248 -3.83 5.99 -10.19
C ASP A 248 -3.48 4.70 -10.93
N VAL A 249 -2.70 3.82 -10.29
CA VAL A 249 -2.12 2.64 -10.93
C VAL A 249 -3.20 1.68 -11.42
N ILE A 250 -4.21 1.37 -10.59
CA ILE A 250 -5.26 0.43 -10.98
C ILE A 250 -6.09 0.97 -12.13
N LYS A 251 -6.48 2.25 -12.08
CA LYS A 251 -7.28 2.84 -13.17
C LYS A 251 -6.50 2.95 -14.47
N ALA A 252 -5.20 3.24 -14.39
CA ALA A 252 -4.34 3.30 -15.58
C ALA A 252 -4.12 1.92 -16.22
N GLN A 253 -4.08 0.83 -15.43
CA GLN A 253 -4.02 -0.54 -15.95
C GLN A 253 -5.37 -1.02 -16.50
N TYR A 254 -6.49 -0.59 -15.88
CA TYR A 254 -7.85 -1.01 -16.22
C TYR A 254 -8.75 0.20 -16.53
N PRO A 255 -8.49 0.94 -17.61
CA PRO A 255 -9.18 2.22 -17.88
C PRO A 255 -10.70 2.07 -18.06
N ASN A 256 -11.16 0.92 -18.51
CA ASN A 256 -12.57 0.63 -18.81
C ASN A 256 -13.24 -0.32 -17.81
N GLU A 257 -12.52 -0.72 -16.75
CA GLU A 257 -13.05 -1.61 -15.73
C GLU A 257 -13.17 -0.90 -14.39
N PHE A 258 -14.17 -1.30 -13.62
CA PHE A 258 -14.29 -0.94 -12.22
C PHE A 258 -13.70 -2.07 -11.37
N LYS A 259 -12.67 -1.76 -10.59
CA LYS A 259 -11.97 -2.69 -9.69
C LYS A 259 -12.30 -2.34 -8.24
N PRO A 260 -13.39 -2.87 -7.65
CA PRO A 260 -13.75 -2.54 -6.28
C PRO A 260 -12.73 -3.07 -5.28
N THR A 261 -12.48 -2.29 -4.22
CA THR A 261 -11.60 -2.66 -3.12
C THR A 261 -12.35 -2.97 -1.82
N THR A 262 -13.69 -2.98 -1.86
CA THR A 262 -14.53 -3.31 -0.69
C THR A 262 -15.39 -4.53 -0.92
N GLY A 263 -15.69 -5.26 0.16
CA GLY A 263 -16.44 -6.51 0.13
C GLY A 263 -17.82 -6.44 -0.49
N GLY A 264 -18.46 -5.27 -0.47
CA GLY A 264 -19.73 -5.02 -1.17
C GLY A 264 -19.61 -4.91 -2.69
N LYS A 265 -18.40 -4.93 -3.26
CA LYS A 265 -18.10 -4.76 -4.69
C LYS A 265 -18.65 -3.47 -5.30
N ASN A 266 -18.91 -2.48 -4.49
CA ASN A 266 -19.56 -1.22 -4.91
C ASN A 266 -18.72 0.03 -4.64
N SER A 267 -17.54 -0.13 -4.03
CA SER A 267 -16.64 0.97 -3.73
C SER A 267 -15.19 0.60 -4.02
N ARG A 268 -14.45 1.57 -4.55
CA ARG A 268 -13.00 1.59 -4.59
C ARG A 268 -12.56 2.78 -3.76
N ILE A 269 -12.01 2.51 -2.60
CA ILE A 269 -11.57 3.52 -1.62
C ILE A 269 -10.13 3.32 -1.18
N ASP A 270 -9.54 2.18 -1.53
CA ASP A 270 -8.11 1.92 -1.42
C ASP A 270 -7.44 2.21 -2.77
N TYR A 271 -6.30 2.87 -2.72
CA TYR A 271 -5.58 3.29 -3.91
C TYR A 271 -4.09 3.10 -3.76
N VAL A 272 -3.43 2.84 -4.88
CA VAL A 272 -1.99 2.95 -5.07
C VAL A 272 -1.75 3.98 -6.18
N TYR A 273 -1.05 5.04 -5.84
CA TYR A 273 -0.62 6.09 -6.74
C TYR A 273 0.88 6.02 -6.95
N CYS A 274 1.34 6.27 -8.17
CA CYS A 274 2.76 6.35 -8.50
C CYS A 274 3.06 7.60 -9.32
N THR A 275 4.27 8.16 -9.16
CA THR A 275 4.80 9.14 -10.11
C THR A 275 5.00 8.53 -11.48
N PRO A 276 5.04 9.32 -12.58
CA PRO A 276 5.33 8.81 -13.91
C PRO A 276 6.58 7.94 -13.98
N ALA A 277 7.69 8.38 -13.36
CA ALA A 277 8.94 7.62 -13.34
C ALA A 277 8.83 6.24 -12.69
N LEU A 278 7.96 6.08 -11.68
CA LEU A 278 7.69 4.78 -11.07
C LEU A 278 6.62 4.01 -11.84
N TYR A 279 5.59 4.69 -12.37
CA TYR A 279 4.54 4.06 -13.16
C TYR A 279 5.08 3.40 -14.44
N ASP A 280 6.06 4.00 -15.10
CA ASP A 280 6.72 3.45 -16.30
C ASP A 280 7.40 2.09 -16.03
N ARG A 281 7.59 1.73 -14.76
CA ARG A 281 8.13 0.44 -14.29
C ARG A 281 7.06 -0.58 -13.94
N VAL A 282 5.78 -0.21 -13.91
CA VAL A 282 4.69 -1.13 -13.59
C VAL A 282 4.58 -2.19 -14.67
N THR A 283 4.67 -3.44 -14.26
CA THR A 283 4.54 -4.62 -15.13
C THR A 283 3.25 -5.40 -14.88
N PHE A 284 2.70 -5.26 -13.68
CA PHE A 284 1.43 -5.86 -13.27
C PHE A 284 0.80 -5.02 -12.15
N ALA A 285 -0.51 -4.92 -12.14
CA ALA A 285 -1.26 -4.44 -10.99
C ALA A 285 -2.66 -5.04 -10.99
N ASP A 286 -3.18 -5.43 -9.83
CA ASP A 286 -4.57 -5.87 -9.70
C ASP A 286 -5.07 -5.75 -8.25
N VAL A 287 -6.40 -5.81 -8.11
CA VAL A 287 -7.10 -6.01 -6.84
C VAL A 287 -7.37 -7.51 -6.68
N ILE A 288 -6.87 -8.10 -5.61
CA ILE A 288 -6.91 -9.56 -5.44
C ILE A 288 -8.23 -10.00 -4.82
N TRP A 289 -8.98 -10.75 -5.60
CA TRP A 289 -10.19 -11.45 -5.18
C TRP A 289 -9.97 -12.95 -5.34
N ASP A 290 -9.65 -13.64 -4.25
CA ASP A 290 -9.46 -15.08 -4.21
C ASP A 290 -10.30 -15.72 -3.09
N GLU A 291 -10.10 -17.00 -2.81
CA GLU A 291 -10.81 -17.72 -1.75
C GLU A 291 -10.52 -17.13 -0.37
N TYR A 292 -9.27 -16.72 -0.11
CA TYR A 292 -8.88 -16.16 1.18
C TYR A 292 -9.35 -14.72 1.35
N THR A 293 -9.16 -13.87 0.34
CA THR A 293 -9.45 -12.42 0.43
C THR A 293 -10.93 -12.10 0.29
N THR A 294 -11.74 -12.99 -0.27
CA THR A 294 -13.19 -12.78 -0.41
C THR A 294 -13.84 -12.64 0.97
N PRO A 295 -14.44 -11.49 1.29
CA PRO A 295 -14.94 -11.22 2.63
C PRO A 295 -16.12 -12.10 3.01
N VAL A 296 -16.05 -12.67 4.20
CA VAL A 296 -17.16 -13.37 4.83
C VAL A 296 -17.62 -12.57 6.04
N ARG A 297 -18.89 -12.18 6.07
CA ARG A 297 -19.46 -11.44 7.20
C ARG A 297 -19.45 -12.35 8.43
N THR A 298 -18.99 -11.79 9.56
CA THR A 298 -19.04 -12.47 10.85
C THR A 298 -20.38 -12.21 11.55
N ASP A 299 -20.64 -12.91 12.65
CA ASP A 299 -21.79 -12.64 13.52
C ASP A 299 -21.65 -11.33 14.29
N LEU A 300 -20.45 -10.75 14.27
CA LEU A 300 -20.17 -9.47 14.88
C LEU A 300 -20.59 -8.32 13.97
N SER A 301 -21.24 -7.34 14.56
CA SER A 301 -21.62 -6.15 13.82
C SER A 301 -20.38 -5.45 13.25
N ASN A 302 -20.38 -5.22 11.92
CA ASN A 302 -19.35 -4.50 11.19
C ASN A 302 -17.98 -5.20 11.06
N PHE A 303 -17.87 -6.50 11.36
CA PHE A 303 -16.64 -7.24 11.13
C PHE A 303 -16.77 -8.26 10.00
N TRP A 304 -15.68 -8.41 9.24
CA TRP A 304 -15.54 -9.33 8.12
C TRP A 304 -14.26 -10.14 8.25
N ARG A 305 -14.22 -11.31 7.65
CA ARG A 305 -13.02 -12.16 7.59
C ARG A 305 -12.59 -12.32 6.14
N PRO A 306 -11.31 -12.14 5.83
CA PRO A 306 -10.24 -11.62 6.70
C PRO A 306 -10.34 -10.11 6.91
N SER A 307 -10.98 -9.37 6.00
CA SER A 307 -11.21 -7.93 6.03
C SER A 307 -12.41 -7.59 5.15
N ASP A 308 -13.03 -6.44 5.32
CA ASP A 308 -14.01 -5.87 4.39
C ASP A 308 -13.38 -5.14 3.21
N HIS A 309 -12.05 -5.06 3.16
CA HIS A 309 -11.28 -4.52 2.04
C HIS A 309 -10.54 -5.63 1.28
N MET A 310 -10.16 -5.33 0.03
CA MET A 310 -9.39 -6.22 -0.84
C MET A 310 -7.97 -5.72 -0.99
N PRO A 311 -6.96 -6.62 -1.00
CA PRO A 311 -5.59 -6.22 -1.23
C PRO A 311 -5.35 -5.79 -2.66
N ILE A 312 -4.42 -4.84 -2.83
CA ILE A 312 -3.89 -4.37 -4.11
C ILE A 312 -2.45 -4.86 -4.22
N VAL A 313 -2.11 -5.48 -5.33
CA VAL A 313 -0.74 -5.89 -5.67
C VAL A 313 -0.26 -5.12 -6.88
N VAL A 314 0.99 -4.65 -6.83
CA VAL A 314 1.64 -3.97 -7.96
C VAL A 314 3.08 -4.48 -8.10
N ASP A 315 3.47 -4.86 -9.32
CA ASP A 315 4.83 -5.28 -9.67
C ASP A 315 5.54 -4.19 -10.47
N PHE A 316 6.79 -3.92 -10.10
CA PHE A 316 7.64 -2.93 -10.74
C PHE A 316 8.91 -3.57 -11.27
N ASP A 317 9.30 -3.27 -12.52
CA ASP A 317 10.61 -3.62 -13.08
C ASP A 317 11.67 -2.62 -12.57
N MET A 318 12.48 -3.04 -11.61
CA MET A 318 13.53 -2.20 -11.00
C MET A 318 14.86 -2.29 -11.75
N SER A 319 14.93 -3.07 -12.84
CA SER A 319 16.17 -3.20 -13.66
C SER A 319 16.42 -1.98 -14.56
N ARG A 320 15.40 -1.17 -14.81
CA ARG A 320 15.46 0.02 -15.64
C ARG A 320 16.00 1.24 -14.91
#